data_73671e381a665667b1105584cff5da5a
#
_entry.id   73671e381a665667b1105584cff5da5a
#
_cell.length_a   1.000
_cell.length_b   1.000
_cell.length_c   1.000
_cell.angle_alpha   90.00
_cell.angle_beta   90.00
_cell.angle_gamma   90.00
#
_symmetry.space_group_name_H-M   'P 1'
#
loop_
_entity.id
_entity.type
_entity.pdbx_description
1 polymer ?
#
loop_
_entity_poly.entity_id
_entity_poly.type
_entity_poly.pdbx_seq_one_letter_code
_entity_poly.pdbx_strand_id
1 'polypeptide(L)'
;MEPGKGVFVSNISPASWVEDPDVPGSEMHELVHEDGVWAGLTRIPSVDGPLPWTPDQRETVHVLEGSVRIEFEDRPPLELRPGDIASFPAGLAMTWHVTAPFKEVWFFGGEGDGNVR
;
A
#
# COMPACT_ATOMS: atom_id res chain seq x y z
N MET A 1 -14.79 0.82 11.63
CA MET A 1 -16.13 0.46 12.11
C MET A 1 -16.56 -0.88 11.55
N GLU A 2 -17.27 -1.66 12.33
CA GLU A 2 -17.75 -2.95 11.89
C GLU A 2 -19.27 -2.94 11.93
N PRO A 3 -19.92 -2.64 10.82
CA PRO A 3 -21.38 -2.54 10.78
C PRO A 3 -22.09 -3.88 10.93
N GLY A 4 -21.36 -4.96 10.95
CA GLY A 4 -21.87 -6.29 11.19
C GLY A 4 -20.70 -7.19 11.33
N LYS A 5 -20.92 -8.39 11.83
CA LYS A 5 -19.82 -9.29 12.07
C LYS A 5 -19.09 -9.56 10.77
N GLY A 6 -17.77 -9.32 10.77
CA GLY A 6 -16.94 -9.55 9.60
C GLY A 6 -17.04 -8.49 8.52
N VAL A 7 -17.77 -7.41 8.76
CA VAL A 7 -17.92 -6.34 7.76
C VAL A 7 -17.27 -5.08 8.31
N PHE A 8 -16.34 -4.51 7.56
CA PHE A 8 -15.58 -3.34 7.98
C PHE A 8 -15.77 -2.22 6.97
N VAL A 9 -15.94 -1.00 7.45
CA VAL A 9 -16.18 0.15 6.60
C VAL A 9 -15.37 1.34 7.08
N SER A 10 -14.77 2.06 6.17
CA SER A 10 -14.13 3.33 6.44
C SER A 10 -14.29 4.20 5.19
N ASN A 11 -13.41 5.18 5.02
CA ASN A 11 -13.43 6.02 3.84
C ASN A 11 -12.01 6.48 3.56
N ILE A 12 -11.81 7.19 2.45
CA ILE A 12 -10.47 7.57 2.03
C ILE A 12 -9.92 8.78 2.78
N SER A 13 -10.71 9.35 3.70
CA SER A 13 -10.25 10.45 4.54
C SER A 13 -10.64 10.18 5.99
N PRO A 14 -10.15 9.09 6.58
CA PRO A 14 -10.52 8.75 7.94
C PRO A 14 -9.94 9.74 8.93
N ALA A 15 -10.55 9.79 10.11
CA ALA A 15 -10.11 10.72 11.14
C ALA A 15 -8.89 10.23 11.90
N SER A 16 -8.63 8.91 11.91
CA SER A 16 -7.56 8.38 12.74
C SER A 16 -6.46 7.77 11.87
N TRP A 17 -5.23 8.09 12.24
CA TRP A 17 -4.03 7.59 11.56
C TRP A 17 -3.01 7.21 12.61
N VAL A 18 -2.21 6.20 12.32
CA VAL A 18 -1.10 5.83 13.20
C VAL A 18 0.17 5.80 12.38
N GLU A 19 1.28 6.10 13.02
CA GLU A 19 2.56 6.10 12.34
C GLU A 19 2.93 4.68 11.96
N ASP A 20 3.46 4.51 10.74
CA ASP A 20 3.89 3.20 10.27
C ASP A 20 5.35 3.01 10.69
N PRO A 21 5.63 2.07 11.59
CA PRO A 21 7.01 1.91 12.06
C PRO A 21 7.95 1.38 10.98
N ASP A 22 7.42 0.76 9.93
CA ASP A 22 8.25 0.21 8.88
C ASP A 22 8.60 1.22 7.80
N VAL A 23 7.88 2.34 7.72
CA VAL A 23 8.10 3.34 6.69
C VAL A 23 8.11 4.71 7.35
N PRO A 24 9.28 5.18 7.81
CA PRO A 24 9.36 6.46 8.52
C PRO A 24 8.76 7.61 7.71
N GLY A 25 8.01 8.45 8.39
CA GLY A 25 7.37 9.58 7.74
C GLY A 25 5.99 9.27 7.17
N SER A 26 5.56 8.03 7.23
CA SER A 26 4.24 7.68 6.72
C SER A 26 3.30 7.33 7.87
N GLU A 27 2.02 7.43 7.58
CA GLU A 27 0.98 7.08 8.53
C GLU A 27 0.00 6.15 7.85
N MET A 28 -0.61 5.26 8.62
CA MET A 28 -1.55 4.32 8.05
C MET A 28 -2.85 4.28 8.83
N HIS A 29 -3.88 3.85 8.15
CA HIS A 29 -5.20 3.64 8.73
C HIS A 29 -5.63 2.24 8.30
N GLU A 30 -5.77 1.34 9.28
CA GLU A 30 -6.08 -0.04 9.00
C GLU A 30 -7.59 -0.21 8.86
N LEU A 31 -8.02 -0.86 7.80
CA LEU A 31 -9.43 -1.19 7.61
C LEU A 31 -9.75 -2.56 8.16
N VAL A 32 -8.97 -3.56 7.80
CA VAL A 32 -9.21 -4.93 8.21
C VAL A 32 -7.90 -5.68 8.29
N HIS A 33 -7.80 -6.58 9.26
CA HIS A 33 -6.62 -7.42 9.38
C HIS A 33 -7.06 -8.76 9.98
N GLU A 34 -7.63 -9.61 9.14
CA GLU A 34 -8.05 -10.93 9.58
C GLU A 34 -8.27 -11.83 8.36
N ASP A 35 -8.33 -13.11 8.60
CA ASP A 35 -8.59 -14.10 7.56
C ASP A 35 -7.59 -14.06 6.41
N GLY A 36 -6.33 -13.72 6.73
CA GLY A 36 -5.30 -13.67 5.70
C GLY A 36 -5.35 -12.43 4.85
N VAL A 37 -6.19 -11.45 5.22
CA VAL A 37 -6.35 -10.21 4.49
C VAL A 37 -5.96 -9.05 5.38
N TRP A 38 -5.20 -8.13 4.82
CA TRP A 38 -4.83 -6.91 5.53
C TRP A 38 -4.99 -5.78 4.53
N ALA A 39 -5.83 -4.82 4.84
CA ALA A 39 -6.11 -3.72 3.92
C ALA A 39 -6.27 -2.43 4.69
N GLY A 40 -5.91 -1.33 4.03
CA GLY A 40 -6.01 -0.03 4.65
C GLY A 40 -5.52 1.07 3.73
N LEU A 41 -5.12 2.17 4.35
CA LEU A 41 -4.64 3.35 3.65
C LEU A 41 -3.28 3.74 4.20
N THR A 42 -2.46 4.33 3.34
CA THR A 42 -1.22 4.99 3.74
C THR A 42 -1.26 6.40 3.23
N ARG A 43 -0.79 7.34 4.04
CA ARG A 43 -0.54 8.70 3.58
C ARG A 43 0.87 9.10 3.96
N ILE A 44 1.52 9.85 3.07
CA ILE A 44 2.87 10.33 3.28
C ILE A 44 2.84 11.82 3.04
N PRO A 45 2.78 12.62 4.12
CA PRO A 45 2.66 14.08 3.95
C PRO A 45 3.92 14.70 3.36
N SER A 46 5.07 14.14 3.67
CA SER A 46 6.34 14.61 3.11
C SER A 46 7.30 13.43 3.09
N VAL A 47 8.29 13.50 2.24
CA VAL A 47 9.22 12.40 2.08
C VAL A 47 10.63 12.95 1.95
N ASP A 48 11.60 12.25 2.56
CA ASP A 48 12.98 12.69 2.57
C ASP A 48 13.88 11.93 1.63
N GLY A 49 13.40 10.99 0.91
CA GLY A 49 14.25 10.22 0.01
C GLY A 49 13.60 8.93 -0.40
N PRO A 50 14.35 8.07 -1.07
CA PRO A 50 13.80 6.81 -1.55
C PRO A 50 13.37 5.91 -0.41
N LEU A 51 12.32 5.13 -0.65
CA LEU A 51 11.78 4.22 0.33
C LEU A 51 11.91 2.79 -0.19
N PRO A 52 12.84 2.01 0.36
CA PRO A 52 12.92 0.61 -0.05
C PRO A 52 11.75 -0.18 0.52
N TRP A 53 11.23 -1.09 -0.26
CA TRP A 53 10.07 -1.86 0.19
C TRP A 53 10.02 -3.22 -0.50
N THR A 54 9.80 -4.25 0.29
CA THR A 54 9.64 -5.61 -0.21
C THR A 54 8.45 -6.21 0.50
N PRO A 55 7.33 -6.44 -0.19
CA PRO A 55 6.15 -6.96 0.50
C PRO A 55 6.30 -8.43 0.88
N ASP A 56 5.72 -8.80 2.02
CA ASP A 56 5.72 -10.19 2.49
C ASP A 56 4.65 -11.01 1.83
N GLN A 57 3.64 -10.37 1.33
CA GLN A 57 2.53 -11.01 0.65
C GLN A 57 2.27 -10.21 -0.61
N ARG A 58 1.45 -10.72 -1.50
CA ARG A 58 1.06 -9.92 -2.66
C ARG A 58 0.42 -8.64 -2.18
N GLU A 59 0.86 -7.54 -2.72
CA GLU A 59 0.33 -6.23 -2.37
C GLU A 59 -0.29 -5.59 -3.59
N THR A 60 -1.54 -5.15 -3.45
CA THR A 60 -2.24 -4.42 -4.51
C THR A 60 -2.51 -3.02 -4.01
N VAL A 61 -2.20 -2.02 -4.83
CA VAL A 61 -2.33 -0.62 -4.42
C VAL A 61 -3.19 0.15 -5.42
N HIS A 62 -3.85 1.17 -4.90
CA HIS A 62 -4.61 2.11 -5.71
C HIS A 62 -4.17 3.50 -5.26
N VAL A 63 -3.51 4.24 -6.14
CA VAL A 63 -3.01 5.56 -5.79
C VAL A 63 -4.16 6.57 -5.83
N LEU A 64 -4.31 7.34 -4.76
CA LEU A 64 -5.38 8.32 -4.64
C LEU A 64 -4.87 9.75 -4.79
N GLU A 65 -3.65 10.02 -4.32
CA GLU A 65 -3.11 11.37 -4.30
C GLU A 65 -1.61 11.29 -4.44
N GLY A 66 -1.00 12.24 -5.14
CA GLY A 66 0.43 12.23 -5.37
C GLY A 66 0.80 11.22 -6.44
N SER A 67 2.09 10.89 -6.52
CA SER A 67 2.56 9.93 -7.50
C SER A 67 3.76 9.20 -6.96
N VAL A 68 4.13 8.11 -7.61
CA VAL A 68 5.30 7.36 -7.21
C VAL A 68 5.95 6.76 -8.45
N ARG A 69 7.29 6.80 -8.46
CA ARG A 69 8.07 6.07 -9.43
C ARG A 69 8.73 4.93 -8.71
N ILE A 70 8.51 3.72 -9.20
CA ILE A 70 9.00 2.50 -8.55
C ILE A 70 10.11 1.92 -9.40
N GLU A 71 11.26 1.68 -8.79
CA GLU A 71 12.41 1.08 -9.47
C GLU A 71 12.58 -0.35 -9.02
N PHE A 72 12.95 -1.19 -9.98
CA PHE A 72 13.21 -2.61 -9.77
C PHE A 72 14.62 -2.90 -10.26
N GLU A 73 15.20 -3.99 -9.78
CA GLU A 73 16.54 -4.34 -10.24
C GLU A 73 16.57 -4.92 -11.63
N ASP A 74 15.52 -5.62 -12.01
CA ASP A 74 15.57 -6.42 -13.21
C ASP A 74 14.54 -6.06 -14.26
N ARG A 75 13.96 -4.90 -14.17
CA ARG A 75 12.93 -4.49 -15.15
C ARG A 75 12.82 -2.98 -15.16
N PRO A 76 12.15 -2.41 -16.18
CA PRO A 76 12.02 -0.97 -16.27
C PRO A 76 11.22 -0.39 -15.10
N PRO A 77 11.44 0.87 -14.76
CA PRO A 77 10.69 1.51 -13.69
C PRO A 77 9.21 1.66 -14.09
N LEU A 78 8.39 1.79 -13.06
CA LEU A 78 6.95 1.94 -13.19
C LEU A 78 6.55 3.26 -12.56
N GLU A 79 5.67 4.00 -13.20
CA GLU A 79 5.18 5.23 -12.64
C GLU A 79 3.69 5.11 -12.38
N LEU A 80 3.25 5.46 -11.18
CA LEU A 80 1.84 5.41 -10.81
C LEU A 80 1.37 6.80 -10.44
N ARG A 81 0.19 7.16 -10.92
CA ARG A 81 -0.46 8.44 -10.69
C ARG A 81 -1.83 8.22 -10.09
N PRO A 82 -2.48 9.27 -9.61
CA PRO A 82 -3.81 9.08 -9.02
C PRO A 82 -4.74 8.34 -9.97
N GLY A 83 -5.40 7.32 -9.45
CA GLY A 83 -6.29 6.46 -10.22
C GLY A 83 -5.65 5.18 -10.71
N ASP A 84 -4.33 5.08 -10.67
CA ASP A 84 -3.67 3.87 -11.13
C ASP A 84 -3.75 2.76 -10.09
N ILE A 85 -3.77 1.54 -10.56
CA ILE A 85 -3.82 0.35 -9.74
C ILE A 85 -2.67 -0.55 -10.15
N ALA A 86 -1.95 -1.11 -9.17
CA ALA A 86 -0.86 -2.03 -9.46
C ALA A 86 -0.83 -3.15 -8.43
N SER A 87 -0.26 -4.28 -8.80
CA SER A 87 -0.16 -5.41 -7.89
C SER A 87 1.22 -6.01 -8.00
N PHE A 88 1.84 -6.28 -6.85
CA PHE A 88 3.20 -6.76 -6.78
C PHE A 88 3.26 -8.11 -6.05
N PRO A 89 4.07 -9.04 -6.54
CA PRO A 89 4.18 -10.32 -5.84
C PRO A 89 4.98 -10.20 -4.56
N ALA A 90 4.75 -11.14 -3.66
CA ALA A 90 5.54 -11.22 -2.43
C ALA A 90 7.01 -11.37 -2.79
N GLY A 91 7.87 -10.72 -2.03
CA GLY A 91 9.31 -10.86 -2.19
C GLY A 91 9.93 -9.96 -3.25
N LEU A 92 9.16 -9.16 -3.94
CA LEU A 92 9.71 -8.30 -4.98
C LEU A 92 10.33 -7.06 -4.33
N ALA A 93 11.65 -6.93 -4.47
CA ALA A 93 12.35 -5.77 -3.91
C ALA A 93 12.12 -4.55 -4.79
N MET A 94 11.70 -3.46 -4.18
CA MET A 94 11.38 -2.23 -4.90
C MET A 94 11.98 -1.04 -4.20
N THR A 95 12.19 0.04 -4.94
CA THR A 95 12.54 1.33 -4.37
C THR A 95 11.49 2.34 -4.84
N TRP A 96 10.78 2.93 -3.90
CA TRP A 96 9.71 3.87 -4.18
C TRP A 96 10.20 5.29 -4.06
N HIS A 97 10.07 6.06 -5.12
CA HIS A 97 10.37 7.49 -5.13
C HIS A 97 9.04 8.23 -5.14
N VAL A 98 8.60 8.63 -3.96
CA VAL A 98 7.28 9.20 -3.76
C VAL A 98 7.31 10.71 -3.95
N THR A 99 6.29 11.24 -4.62
CA THR A 99 6.06 12.67 -4.69
C THR A 99 4.92 12.98 -3.74
N ALA A 100 5.25 13.64 -2.64
CA ALA A 100 4.30 13.94 -1.58
C ALA A 100 3.56 15.24 -1.85
N PRO A 101 2.36 15.44 -1.32
CA PRO A 101 1.67 14.49 -0.46
C PRO A 101 1.14 13.29 -1.25
N PHE A 102 1.18 12.15 -0.62
CA PHE A 102 0.85 10.90 -1.29
C PHE A 102 -0.15 10.13 -0.44
N LYS A 103 -1.10 9.48 -1.09
CA LYS A 103 -2.08 8.65 -0.39
C LYS A 103 -2.46 7.49 -1.29
N GLU A 104 -2.58 6.32 -0.70
CA GLU A 104 -2.96 5.12 -1.44
C GLU A 104 -3.80 4.19 -0.57
N VAL A 105 -4.60 3.38 -1.23
CA VAL A 105 -5.24 2.23 -0.61
C VAL A 105 -4.36 1.03 -0.90
N TRP A 106 -4.12 0.18 0.10
CA TRP A 106 -3.33 -1.02 -0.11
C TRP A 106 -4.07 -2.23 0.41
N PHE A 107 -3.75 -3.36 -0.19
CA PHE A 107 -4.40 -4.61 0.12
C PHE A 107 -3.33 -5.71 0.06
N PHE A 108 -3.13 -6.40 1.17
CA PHE A 108 -2.25 -7.56 1.22
C PHE A 108 -3.07 -8.82 1.36
N GLY A 109 -2.73 -9.87 0.62
CA GLY A 109 -3.40 -11.13 0.76
C GLY A 109 -3.53 -11.84 -0.54
N GLY A 110 -4.21 -12.96 -0.48
CA GLY A 110 -4.38 -13.78 -1.64
C GLY A 110 -3.09 -14.35 -2.11
N GLU A 111 -2.14 -14.56 -1.16
CA GLU A 111 -0.85 -14.96 -1.58
C GLU A 111 -0.91 -16.34 -2.13
N GLY A 112 -1.69 -17.14 -1.60
CA GLY A 112 -1.79 -18.46 -2.04
C GLY A 112 -0.45 -18.91 -2.46
N ASP A 113 -0.35 -19.70 -3.33
CA ASP A 113 0.89 -20.14 -3.81
C ASP A 113 1.04 -19.70 -5.21
N GLY A 114 0.23 -18.84 -5.68
CA GLY A 114 0.34 -18.33 -6.99
C GLY A 114 -0.15 -19.25 -8.05
N ASN A 115 -0.58 -20.43 -7.72
CA ASN A 115 -1.03 -21.28 -8.72
C ASN A 115 -2.45 -21.44 -8.72
N VAL A 116 -3.06 -20.60 -8.14
CA VAL A 116 -4.41 -20.65 -8.10
C VAL A 116 -4.93 -20.41 -9.41
N ARG A 117 -5.29 -20.92 -9.84
CA ARG A 117 -5.67 -20.56 -10.98
C ARG A 117 -6.25 -20.84 -11.48
#